data_398924753c74f88b9b1b5ac5ca9d0e43
#
_entry.id   398924753c74f88b9b1b5ac5ca9d0e43
#
_cell.length_a   1.000
_cell.length_b   1.000
_cell.length_c   1.000
_cell.angle_alpha   90.00
_cell.angle_beta   90.00
_cell.angle_gamma   90.00
#
_symmetry.space_group_name_H-M   'P 1'
#
loop_
_entity.id
_entity.type
_entity.pdbx_description
1 polymer ?
#
loop_
_entity_poly.entity_id
_entity_poly.type
_entity_poly.pdbx_seq_one_letter_code
_entity_poly.pdbx_strand_id
1 'polypeptide(L)'
;KLCLAGATAVALNAAPVAVFAKDEPLKVAFVYVSPANEEGWSSQHDIARKFVEEKFGDKIKVTWIENIPENADAQRVIRDLAQQGNKIIFATSFGYMNSVMKVAKQFPNVYFEHATGYKTSKNVKNYTARFYEGRYLAGMLAAATTKTNILGYVAALPIPEVFQGINAYTLGARAVNPNIEVRVVWTSSWYDPGKEADATKALIGMKADVITHHTNSTAVASTCEEAKVPVISYNSAMHKAAPTMLLGGVVHR
;
A
#
# COMPACT_ATOMS: atom_id res chain seq x y z
N LYS A 1 -51.61 -53.16 59.57
CA LYS A 1 -51.87 -51.84 58.98
C LYS A 1 -50.58 -51.36 58.37
N LEU A 2 -50.50 -51.39 57.01
CA LEU A 2 -49.42 -50.92 56.21
C LEU A 2 -49.62 -49.39 55.93
N CYS A 3 -48.66 -48.59 56.23
CA CYS A 3 -48.60 -47.19 55.75
C CYS A 3 -47.61 -47.13 54.57
N LEU A 4 -48.12 -46.89 53.36
CA LEU A 4 -47.32 -46.50 52.18
C LEU A 4 -47.03 -44.99 52.26
N ALA A 5 -45.76 -44.63 52.32
CA ALA A 5 -45.32 -43.27 52.13
C ALA A 5 -44.96 -43.08 50.63
N GLY A 6 -45.76 -42.24 49.97
CA GLY A 6 -45.50 -41.91 48.58
C GLY A 6 -44.44 -40.81 48.49
N ALA A 7 -43.32 -41.07 47.80
CA ALA A 7 -42.33 -40.12 47.47
C ALA A 7 -42.65 -39.43 46.10
N THR A 8 -43.02 -38.18 46.16
CA THR A 8 -43.21 -37.34 44.94
C THR A 8 -41.84 -36.86 44.43
N ALA A 9 -41.39 -37.37 43.30
CA ALA A 9 -40.23 -36.92 42.62
C ALA A 9 -40.57 -35.62 41.86
N VAL A 10 -39.98 -34.49 42.26
CA VAL A 10 -40.01 -33.21 41.51
C VAL A 10 -38.95 -33.27 40.42
N ALA A 11 -39.38 -33.46 39.18
CA ALA A 11 -38.51 -33.33 38.03
C ALA A 11 -38.20 -31.85 37.79
N LEU A 12 -36.98 -31.42 38.09
CA LEU A 12 -36.48 -30.12 37.64
C LEU A 12 -36.23 -30.19 36.13
N ASN A 13 -37.10 -29.58 35.37
CA ASN A 13 -36.86 -29.28 33.96
C ASN A 13 -35.82 -28.14 33.87
N ALA A 14 -34.55 -28.46 33.70
CA ALA A 14 -33.53 -27.49 33.29
C ALA A 14 -33.77 -27.13 31.81
N ALA A 15 -34.36 -25.97 31.59
CA ALA A 15 -34.44 -25.41 30.23
C ALA A 15 -33.01 -25.24 29.69
N PRO A 16 -32.74 -25.65 28.43
CA PRO A 16 -31.44 -25.42 27.84
C PRO A 16 -31.21 -23.90 27.75
N VAL A 17 -30.19 -23.39 28.43
CA VAL A 17 -29.69 -22.06 28.22
C VAL A 17 -29.13 -22.05 26.79
N ALA A 18 -29.81 -21.35 25.89
CA ALA A 18 -29.31 -21.09 24.54
C ALA A 18 -28.03 -20.27 24.69
N VAL A 19 -26.87 -20.92 24.61
CA VAL A 19 -25.60 -20.26 24.45
C VAL A 19 -25.64 -19.68 23.04
N PHE A 20 -25.91 -18.39 22.92
CA PHE A 20 -25.72 -17.69 21.67
C PHE A 20 -24.24 -17.82 21.33
N ALA A 21 -23.93 -18.61 20.29
CA ALA A 21 -22.59 -18.67 19.75
C ALA A 21 -22.18 -17.23 19.37
N LYS A 22 -21.12 -16.74 19.98
CA LYS A 22 -20.54 -15.44 19.59
C LYS A 22 -20.19 -15.58 18.11
N ASP A 23 -20.72 -14.71 17.25
CA ASP A 23 -20.40 -14.73 15.83
C ASP A 23 -18.88 -14.75 15.66
N GLU A 24 -18.36 -15.68 14.87
CA GLU A 24 -16.94 -15.74 14.61
C GLU A 24 -16.48 -14.44 13.95
N PRO A 25 -15.33 -13.87 14.36
CA PRO A 25 -14.83 -12.63 13.78
C PRO A 25 -14.55 -12.79 12.28
N LEU A 26 -14.94 -11.78 11.51
CA LEU A 26 -14.67 -11.73 10.07
C LEU A 26 -13.17 -11.74 9.82
N LYS A 27 -12.66 -12.74 9.11
CA LYS A 27 -11.25 -12.83 8.76
C LYS A 27 -10.93 -11.95 7.57
N VAL A 28 -9.94 -11.07 7.75
CA VAL A 28 -9.46 -10.11 6.74
C VAL A 28 -7.96 -10.26 6.58
N ALA A 29 -7.46 -10.22 5.35
CA ALA A 29 -6.02 -10.32 5.09
C ALA A 29 -5.50 -9.19 4.22
N PHE A 30 -4.21 -8.85 4.42
CA PHE A 30 -3.48 -7.87 3.61
C PHE A 30 -2.19 -8.50 3.07
N VAL A 31 -1.88 -8.22 1.80
CA VAL A 31 -0.66 -8.69 1.14
C VAL A 31 0.13 -7.48 0.67
N TYR A 32 1.33 -7.29 1.22
CA TYR A 32 2.20 -6.15 0.97
C TYR A 32 3.39 -6.52 0.10
N VAL A 33 3.76 -5.63 -0.82
CA VAL A 33 4.88 -5.82 -1.75
C VAL A 33 6.25 -5.48 -1.14
N SER A 34 6.26 -4.69 -0.07
CA SER A 34 7.45 -4.21 0.63
C SER A 34 7.25 -4.27 2.15
N PRO A 35 8.31 -4.01 2.95
CA PRO A 35 8.18 -3.96 4.41
C PRO A 35 7.10 -2.95 4.86
N ALA A 36 6.35 -3.31 5.90
CA ALA A 36 5.30 -2.47 6.47
C ALA A 36 5.80 -1.51 7.57
N ASN A 37 7.00 -1.74 8.08
CA ASN A 37 7.63 -0.95 9.16
C ASN A 37 8.49 0.21 8.65
N GLU A 38 8.72 0.30 7.35
CA GLU A 38 9.42 1.42 6.70
C GLU A 38 8.41 2.43 6.14
N GLU A 39 8.83 3.71 6.06
CA GLU A 39 8.01 4.74 5.40
C GLU A 39 7.89 4.44 3.90
N GLY A 40 6.66 4.33 3.39
CA GLY A 40 6.39 4.01 1.99
C GLY A 40 4.99 3.50 1.74
N TRP A 41 4.77 2.87 0.61
CA TRP A 41 3.45 2.37 0.17
C TRP A 41 2.84 1.35 1.12
N SER A 42 3.60 0.31 1.49
CA SER A 42 3.10 -0.76 2.37
C SER A 42 2.80 -0.23 3.78
N SER A 43 3.61 0.70 4.30
CA SER A 43 3.36 1.29 5.62
C SER A 43 2.08 2.11 5.66
N GLN A 44 1.70 2.80 4.58
CA GLN A 44 0.44 3.53 4.51
C GLN A 44 -0.75 2.57 4.54
N HIS A 45 -0.67 1.43 3.87
CA HIS A 45 -1.67 0.37 3.97
C HIS A 45 -1.70 -0.26 5.38
N ASP A 46 -0.55 -0.40 6.03
CA ASP A 46 -0.48 -0.93 7.39
C ASP A 46 -1.07 0.04 8.44
N ILE A 47 -0.90 1.34 8.25
CA ILE A 47 -1.59 2.35 9.06
C ILE A 47 -3.11 2.21 8.91
N ALA A 48 -3.61 2.05 7.68
CA ALA A 48 -5.02 1.83 7.43
C ALA A 48 -5.52 0.50 8.04
N ARG A 49 -4.72 -0.58 7.95
CA ARG A 49 -5.01 -1.87 8.58
C ARG A 49 -5.17 -1.72 10.09
N LYS A 50 -4.22 -1.05 10.75
CA LYS A 50 -4.26 -0.81 12.21
C LYS A 50 -5.50 0.00 12.62
N PHE A 51 -5.84 1.02 11.84
CA PHE A 51 -7.07 1.80 12.06
C PHE A 51 -8.33 0.92 11.95
N VAL A 52 -8.37 0.00 10.98
CA VAL A 52 -9.50 -0.93 10.81
C VAL A 52 -9.58 -1.91 11.98
N GLU A 53 -8.44 -2.45 12.45
CA GLU A 53 -8.38 -3.31 13.63
C GLU A 53 -8.88 -2.60 14.89
N GLU A 54 -8.42 -1.37 15.13
CA GLU A 54 -8.86 -0.56 16.27
C GLU A 54 -10.38 -0.28 16.20
N LYS A 55 -10.87 0.10 15.02
CA LYS A 55 -12.28 0.48 14.83
C LYS A 55 -13.25 -0.69 14.99
N PHE A 56 -12.89 -1.87 14.54
CA PHE A 56 -13.78 -3.04 14.52
C PHE A 56 -13.54 -4.02 15.69
N GLY A 57 -12.35 -3.97 16.32
CA GLY A 57 -12.01 -4.78 17.50
C GLY A 57 -12.31 -6.26 17.29
N ASP A 58 -13.02 -6.86 18.23
CA ASP A 58 -13.38 -8.29 18.23
C ASP A 58 -14.23 -8.75 17.04
N LYS A 59 -14.77 -7.84 16.23
CA LYS A 59 -15.59 -8.19 15.07
C LYS A 59 -14.78 -8.71 13.90
N ILE A 60 -13.49 -8.44 13.88
CA ILE A 60 -12.58 -8.86 12.81
C ILE A 60 -11.35 -9.56 13.35
N LYS A 61 -10.77 -10.43 12.54
CA LYS A 61 -9.44 -11.02 12.76
C LYS A 61 -8.58 -10.72 11.55
N VAL A 62 -7.53 -9.93 11.73
CA VAL A 62 -6.68 -9.48 10.63
C VAL A 62 -5.38 -10.26 10.58
N THR A 63 -4.95 -10.61 9.37
CA THR A 63 -3.65 -11.20 9.05
C THR A 63 -2.98 -10.35 7.97
N TRP A 64 -1.66 -10.17 8.02
CA TRP A 64 -0.93 -9.53 6.94
C TRP A 64 0.37 -10.29 6.65
N ILE A 65 0.79 -10.21 5.39
CA ILE A 65 2.06 -10.81 4.92
C ILE A 65 2.75 -9.75 4.07
N GLU A 66 4.03 -9.53 4.32
CA GLU A 66 4.83 -8.50 3.66
C GLU A 66 5.96 -9.09 2.82
N ASN A 67 6.59 -8.25 2.00
CA ASN A 67 7.69 -8.64 1.11
C ASN A 67 7.30 -9.73 0.10
N ILE A 68 6.07 -9.68 -0.39
CA ILE A 68 5.60 -10.64 -1.40
C ILE A 68 5.88 -10.08 -2.79
N PRO A 69 6.75 -10.74 -3.58
CA PRO A 69 7.06 -10.28 -4.93
C PRO A 69 5.89 -10.47 -5.89
N GLU A 70 5.84 -9.66 -6.95
CA GLU A 70 4.77 -9.67 -7.96
C GLU A 70 4.94 -10.82 -8.98
N ASN A 71 5.09 -12.03 -8.51
CA ASN A 71 5.29 -13.25 -9.29
C ASN A 71 4.35 -14.39 -8.85
N ALA A 72 4.73 -15.64 -9.07
CA ALA A 72 3.95 -16.82 -8.68
C ALA A 72 3.74 -16.93 -7.16
N ASP A 73 4.63 -16.37 -6.34
CA ASP A 73 4.48 -16.36 -4.89
C ASP A 73 3.27 -15.55 -4.45
N ALA A 74 2.99 -14.42 -5.10
CA ALA A 74 1.78 -13.65 -4.82
C ALA A 74 0.51 -14.50 -5.02
N GLN A 75 0.45 -15.27 -6.13
CA GLN A 75 -0.71 -16.14 -6.38
C GLN A 75 -0.85 -17.22 -5.31
N ARG A 76 0.26 -17.83 -4.88
CA ARG A 76 0.28 -18.83 -3.81
C ARG A 76 -0.20 -18.24 -2.49
N VAL A 77 0.39 -17.13 -2.06
CA VAL A 77 0.03 -16.46 -0.79
C VAL A 77 -1.44 -16.04 -0.77
N ILE A 78 -1.95 -15.42 -1.84
CA ILE A 78 -3.35 -14.98 -1.93
C ILE A 78 -4.30 -16.19 -1.85
N ARG A 79 -3.94 -17.31 -2.50
CA ARG A 79 -4.72 -18.56 -2.44
C ARG A 79 -4.72 -19.13 -1.03
N ASP A 80 -3.55 -19.22 -0.39
CA ASP A 80 -3.39 -19.77 0.95
C ASP A 80 -4.23 -18.97 1.96
N LEU A 81 -4.23 -17.63 1.85
CA LEU A 81 -5.06 -16.77 2.68
C LEU A 81 -6.57 -17.02 2.45
N ALA A 82 -7.00 -17.24 1.21
CA ALA A 82 -8.38 -17.58 0.89
C ALA A 82 -8.77 -18.96 1.48
N GLN A 83 -7.87 -19.95 1.39
CA GLN A 83 -8.06 -21.30 1.98
C GLN A 83 -8.14 -21.26 3.51
N GLN A 84 -7.42 -20.34 4.17
CA GLN A 84 -7.47 -20.13 5.62
C GLN A 84 -8.79 -19.48 6.10
N GLY A 85 -9.72 -19.21 5.17
CA GLY A 85 -11.05 -18.70 5.44
C GLY A 85 -11.15 -17.19 5.55
N ASN A 86 -10.13 -16.45 5.09
CA ASN A 86 -10.27 -15.00 4.95
C ASN A 86 -11.40 -14.69 3.96
N LYS A 87 -12.28 -13.76 4.33
CA LYS A 87 -13.45 -13.35 3.55
C LYS A 87 -13.19 -12.10 2.71
N ILE A 88 -12.23 -11.28 3.14
CA ILE A 88 -11.78 -10.09 2.42
C ILE A 88 -10.25 -10.14 2.36
N ILE A 89 -9.68 -9.98 1.17
CA ILE A 89 -8.23 -9.96 0.96
C ILE A 89 -7.85 -8.69 0.19
N PHE A 90 -7.05 -7.85 0.82
CA PHE A 90 -6.46 -6.66 0.21
C PHE A 90 -5.13 -7.03 -0.43
N ALA A 91 -5.06 -6.98 -1.75
CA ALA A 91 -3.86 -7.21 -2.55
C ALA A 91 -3.30 -5.85 -2.98
N THR A 92 -2.29 -5.36 -2.28
CA THR A 92 -1.91 -3.95 -2.28
C THR A 92 -0.83 -3.58 -3.30
N SER A 93 -0.74 -4.28 -4.42
CA SER A 93 0.23 -3.94 -5.48
C SER A 93 -0.33 -4.20 -6.88
N PHE A 94 0.03 -3.35 -7.84
CA PHE A 94 -0.42 -3.44 -9.24
C PHE A 94 -0.18 -4.81 -9.86
N GLY A 95 1.02 -5.38 -9.69
CA GLY A 95 1.39 -6.66 -10.30
C GLY A 95 0.69 -7.88 -9.72
N TYR A 96 -0.06 -7.73 -8.61
CA TYR A 96 -0.91 -8.81 -8.09
C TYR A 96 -2.17 -9.05 -8.93
N MET A 97 -2.49 -8.18 -9.87
CA MET A 97 -3.74 -8.19 -10.64
C MET A 97 -4.09 -9.56 -11.23
N ASN A 98 -3.16 -10.18 -11.96
CA ASN A 98 -3.42 -11.49 -12.59
C ASN A 98 -3.52 -12.61 -11.55
N SER A 99 -2.77 -12.55 -10.47
CA SER A 99 -2.83 -13.50 -9.35
C SER A 99 -4.19 -13.42 -8.66
N VAL A 100 -4.66 -12.21 -8.34
CA VAL A 100 -5.99 -11.96 -7.77
C VAL A 100 -7.08 -12.51 -8.68
N MET A 101 -7.06 -12.18 -9.97
CA MET A 101 -8.08 -12.64 -10.93
C MET A 101 -8.15 -14.17 -11.06
N LYS A 102 -7.00 -14.86 -10.97
CA LYS A 102 -6.94 -16.33 -11.02
C LYS A 102 -7.48 -16.95 -9.73
N VAL A 103 -7.10 -16.42 -8.57
CA VAL A 103 -7.55 -16.93 -7.27
C VAL A 103 -9.03 -16.64 -7.04
N ALA A 104 -9.52 -15.47 -7.40
CA ALA A 104 -10.91 -15.08 -7.22
C ALA A 104 -11.90 -16.02 -7.92
N LYS A 105 -11.53 -16.59 -9.08
CA LYS A 105 -12.34 -17.61 -9.76
C LYS A 105 -12.49 -18.90 -8.96
N GLN A 106 -11.50 -19.25 -8.13
CA GLN A 106 -11.48 -20.46 -7.31
C GLN A 106 -12.24 -20.26 -5.98
N PHE A 107 -12.39 -19.01 -5.54
CA PHE A 107 -12.98 -18.63 -4.26
C PHE A 107 -14.11 -17.60 -4.45
N PRO A 108 -15.27 -17.99 -5.03
CA PRO A 108 -16.33 -17.04 -5.38
C PRO A 108 -16.98 -16.34 -4.17
N ASN A 109 -16.80 -16.88 -2.96
CA ASN A 109 -17.32 -16.32 -1.71
C ASN A 109 -16.28 -15.52 -0.90
N VAL A 110 -15.10 -15.25 -1.50
CA VAL A 110 -14.07 -14.37 -0.96
C VAL A 110 -14.05 -13.09 -1.79
N TYR A 111 -14.01 -11.94 -1.14
CA TYR A 111 -13.90 -10.63 -1.80
C TYR A 111 -12.44 -10.20 -1.85
N PHE A 112 -12.03 -9.68 -2.99
CA PHE A 112 -10.67 -9.21 -3.22
C PHE A 112 -10.71 -7.72 -3.55
N GLU A 113 -9.96 -6.95 -2.78
CA GLU A 113 -9.75 -5.52 -2.98
C GLU A 113 -8.32 -5.32 -3.51
N HIS A 114 -8.21 -4.95 -4.78
CA HIS A 114 -6.92 -4.84 -5.47
C HIS A 114 -6.54 -3.38 -5.68
N ALA A 115 -5.37 -2.99 -5.16
CA ALA A 115 -4.84 -1.64 -5.31
C ALA A 115 -4.35 -1.40 -6.74
N THR A 116 -4.72 -0.26 -7.31
CA THR A 116 -4.22 0.31 -8.58
C THR A 116 -4.41 -0.53 -9.82
N GLY A 117 -5.13 -1.65 -9.74
CA GLY A 117 -5.46 -2.49 -10.90
C GLY A 117 -6.59 -1.91 -11.76
N TYR A 118 -6.89 -2.60 -12.87
CA TYR A 118 -8.00 -2.25 -13.76
C TYR A 118 -8.92 -3.43 -14.11
N LYS A 119 -8.53 -4.67 -13.74
CA LYS A 119 -9.38 -5.85 -13.95
C LYS A 119 -10.29 -6.05 -12.76
N THR A 120 -11.57 -6.24 -13.03
CA THR A 120 -12.61 -6.50 -12.04
C THR A 120 -13.36 -7.80 -12.33
N SER A 121 -14.06 -8.32 -11.34
CA SER A 121 -15.00 -9.43 -11.48
C SER A 121 -16.11 -9.31 -10.42
N LYS A 122 -17.01 -10.31 -10.34
CA LYS A 122 -18.09 -10.32 -9.36
C LYS A 122 -17.61 -10.14 -7.91
N ASN A 123 -16.41 -10.66 -7.60
CA ASN A 123 -15.79 -10.64 -6.27
C ASN A 123 -14.41 -9.97 -6.24
N VAL A 124 -14.04 -9.23 -7.29
CA VAL A 124 -12.82 -8.42 -7.35
C VAL A 124 -13.18 -6.98 -7.64
N LYS A 125 -12.77 -6.09 -6.76
CA LYS A 125 -12.84 -4.64 -6.95
C LYS A 125 -11.45 -4.04 -6.93
N ASN A 126 -11.32 -2.88 -7.58
CA ASN A 126 -10.09 -2.09 -7.54
C ASN A 126 -10.32 -0.82 -6.75
N TYR A 127 -9.29 -0.37 -6.06
CA TYR A 127 -9.25 0.94 -5.43
C TYR A 127 -7.96 1.67 -5.82
N THR A 128 -8.06 2.97 -5.95
CA THR A 128 -6.93 3.86 -6.25
C THR A 128 -7.27 5.27 -5.81
N ALA A 129 -6.27 6.15 -5.80
CA ALA A 129 -6.46 7.57 -5.61
C ALA A 129 -5.95 8.36 -6.83
N ARG A 130 -6.32 9.63 -6.93
CA ARG A 130 -5.86 10.51 -8.00
C ARG A 130 -4.48 11.10 -7.66
N PHE A 131 -3.48 10.23 -7.54
CA PHE A 131 -2.11 10.58 -7.14
C PHE A 131 -1.49 11.64 -8.03
N TYR A 132 -1.88 11.67 -9.32
CA TYR A 132 -1.41 12.64 -10.30
C TYR A 132 -1.73 14.09 -9.95
N GLU A 133 -2.78 14.36 -9.19
CA GLU A 133 -3.10 15.72 -8.73
C GLU A 133 -2.00 16.23 -7.77
N GLY A 134 -1.62 15.42 -6.79
CA GLY A 134 -0.50 15.73 -5.90
C GLY A 134 0.83 15.81 -6.65
N ARG A 135 1.03 14.96 -7.67
CA ARG A 135 2.23 15.02 -8.53
C ARG A 135 2.33 16.32 -9.32
N TYR A 136 1.22 16.85 -9.81
CA TYR A 136 1.19 18.13 -10.49
C TYR A 136 1.66 19.26 -9.56
N LEU A 137 1.14 19.33 -8.35
CA LEU A 137 1.56 20.30 -7.35
C LEU A 137 3.04 20.13 -6.94
N ALA A 138 3.50 18.88 -6.80
CA ALA A 138 4.90 18.56 -6.55
C ALA A 138 5.82 19.07 -7.67
N GLY A 139 5.38 18.95 -8.92
CA GLY A 139 6.10 19.52 -10.08
C GLY A 139 6.20 21.05 -10.03
N MET A 140 5.12 21.73 -9.66
CA MET A 140 5.12 23.19 -9.46
C MET A 140 6.12 23.61 -8.37
N LEU A 141 6.12 22.91 -7.23
CA LEU A 141 7.05 23.17 -6.13
C LEU A 141 8.50 22.95 -6.55
N ALA A 142 8.78 21.86 -7.27
CA ALA A 142 10.12 21.57 -7.78
C ALA A 142 10.62 22.65 -8.74
N ALA A 143 9.75 23.10 -9.66
CA ALA A 143 10.10 24.14 -10.62
C ALA A 143 10.36 25.51 -9.97
N ALA A 144 9.66 25.82 -8.88
CA ALA A 144 9.90 27.02 -8.09
C ALA A 144 11.20 26.96 -7.27
N THR A 145 11.76 25.75 -7.08
CA THR A 145 12.96 25.53 -6.24
C THR A 145 14.23 25.36 -7.06
N THR A 146 14.14 24.71 -8.23
CA THR A 146 15.31 24.38 -9.06
C THR A 146 16.09 25.62 -9.52
N LYS A 147 17.41 25.47 -9.64
CA LYS A 147 18.32 26.48 -10.21
C LYS A 147 18.87 26.05 -11.57
N THR A 148 18.89 24.74 -11.83
CA THR A 148 19.42 24.16 -13.07
C THR A 148 18.35 23.98 -14.15
N ASN A 149 17.08 24.09 -13.82
CA ASN A 149 15.92 23.71 -14.63
C ASN A 149 15.87 22.20 -14.97
N ILE A 150 16.65 21.38 -14.28
CA ILE A 150 16.69 19.92 -14.44
C ILE A 150 16.16 19.29 -13.16
N LEU A 151 15.06 18.55 -13.28
CA LEU A 151 14.43 17.81 -12.19
C LEU A 151 14.68 16.33 -12.36
N GLY A 152 14.88 15.60 -11.26
CA GLY A 152 15.08 14.16 -11.25
C GLY A 152 13.83 13.41 -10.78
N TYR A 153 13.55 12.29 -11.43
CA TYR A 153 12.46 11.39 -11.07
C TYR A 153 12.96 9.94 -10.99
N VAL A 154 13.02 9.38 -9.80
CA VAL A 154 13.31 7.96 -9.60
C VAL A 154 12.01 7.18 -9.78
N ALA A 155 11.92 6.35 -10.80
CA ALA A 155 10.71 5.62 -11.17
C ALA A 155 10.87 4.11 -10.98
N ALA A 156 9.83 3.42 -10.49
CA ALA A 156 9.86 1.99 -10.25
C ALA A 156 9.71 1.18 -11.54
N LEU A 157 8.51 1.12 -12.10
CA LEU A 157 8.15 0.27 -13.23
C LEU A 157 7.42 1.09 -14.32
N PRO A 158 7.64 0.79 -15.61
CA PRO A 158 7.02 1.51 -16.72
C PRO A 158 5.55 1.09 -16.94
N ILE A 159 4.69 1.37 -15.98
CA ILE A 159 3.25 1.11 -16.01
C ILE A 159 2.46 2.41 -16.11
N PRO A 160 1.18 2.36 -16.53
CA PRO A 160 0.35 3.56 -16.76
C PRO A 160 0.30 4.53 -15.57
N GLU A 161 0.18 4.03 -14.35
CA GLU A 161 0.14 4.85 -13.13
C GLU A 161 1.44 5.66 -12.96
N VAL A 162 2.59 5.04 -13.16
CA VAL A 162 3.90 5.70 -13.01
C VAL A 162 4.10 6.75 -14.12
N PHE A 163 3.75 6.43 -15.37
CA PHE A 163 3.76 7.40 -16.47
C PHE A 163 2.81 8.58 -16.21
N GLN A 164 1.61 8.31 -15.67
CA GLN A 164 0.67 9.37 -15.28
C GLN A 164 1.29 10.31 -14.23
N GLY A 165 2.00 9.74 -13.24
CA GLY A 165 2.71 10.51 -12.23
C GLY A 165 3.82 11.38 -12.80
N ILE A 166 4.67 10.81 -13.68
CA ILE A 166 5.75 11.55 -14.38
C ILE A 166 5.18 12.68 -15.24
N ASN A 167 4.14 12.40 -16.01
CA ASN A 167 3.51 13.38 -16.89
C ASN A 167 2.88 14.52 -16.09
N ALA A 168 2.15 14.23 -15.03
CA ALA A 168 1.54 15.24 -14.17
C ALA A 168 2.60 16.12 -13.49
N TYR A 169 3.66 15.51 -12.96
CA TYR A 169 4.81 16.23 -12.40
C TYR A 169 5.44 17.15 -13.41
N THR A 170 5.69 16.65 -14.62
CA THR A 170 6.28 17.46 -15.72
C THR A 170 5.37 18.60 -16.14
N LEU A 171 4.05 18.35 -16.26
CA LEU A 171 3.09 19.40 -16.61
C LEU A 171 3.01 20.47 -15.52
N GLY A 172 2.98 20.08 -14.25
CA GLY A 172 3.01 21.01 -13.13
C GLY A 172 4.29 21.87 -13.11
N ALA A 173 5.44 21.24 -13.34
CA ALA A 173 6.71 21.94 -13.42
C ALA A 173 6.75 22.95 -14.59
N ARG A 174 6.29 22.55 -15.76
CA ARG A 174 6.25 23.40 -16.95
C ARG A 174 5.20 24.50 -16.89
N ALA A 175 4.18 24.36 -16.07
CA ALA A 175 3.24 25.44 -15.79
C ALA A 175 3.89 26.62 -15.03
N VAL A 176 4.96 26.37 -14.27
CA VAL A 176 5.75 27.38 -13.57
C VAL A 176 6.90 27.88 -14.46
N ASN A 177 7.63 26.96 -15.08
CA ASN A 177 8.73 27.26 -15.97
C ASN A 177 8.74 26.31 -17.19
N PRO A 178 8.39 26.78 -18.40
CA PRO A 178 8.28 25.93 -19.58
C PRO A 178 9.60 25.29 -20.03
N ASN A 179 10.74 25.80 -19.56
CA ASN A 179 12.08 25.29 -19.92
C ASN A 179 12.53 24.11 -19.04
N ILE A 180 11.69 23.64 -18.12
CA ILE A 180 12.03 22.52 -17.25
C ILE A 180 12.20 21.23 -18.06
N GLU A 181 13.31 20.54 -17.78
CA GLU A 181 13.60 19.17 -18.18
C GLU A 181 13.39 18.23 -16.99
N VAL A 182 12.63 17.14 -17.18
CA VAL A 182 12.50 16.08 -16.18
C VAL A 182 13.25 14.84 -16.67
N ARG A 183 14.29 14.45 -15.92
CA ARG A 183 15.09 13.24 -16.18
C ARG A 183 14.59 12.09 -15.31
N VAL A 184 14.39 10.92 -15.93
CA VAL A 184 13.83 9.74 -15.27
C VAL A 184 14.87 8.64 -15.27
N VAL A 185 15.08 8.03 -14.10
CA VAL A 185 15.87 6.79 -13.96
C VAL A 185 14.97 5.70 -13.37
N TRP A 186 14.94 4.55 -14.04
CA TRP A 186 14.10 3.41 -13.68
C TRP A 186 14.87 2.42 -12.82
N THR A 187 14.29 2.03 -11.67
CA THR A 187 14.85 0.99 -10.78
C THR A 187 14.45 -0.43 -11.17
N SER A 188 13.39 -0.56 -11.98
CA SER A 188 12.76 -1.85 -12.32
C SER A 188 12.31 -2.63 -11.08
N SER A 189 12.01 -1.95 -9.99
CA SER A 189 11.53 -2.50 -8.72
C SER A 189 10.68 -1.48 -7.97
N TRP A 190 9.66 -1.96 -7.24
CA TRP A 190 8.93 -1.13 -6.30
C TRP A 190 9.74 -0.79 -5.04
N TYR A 191 10.58 -1.73 -4.59
CA TYR A 191 11.37 -1.60 -3.38
C TYR A 191 12.74 -2.23 -3.57
N ASP A 192 13.76 -1.39 -3.67
CA ASP A 192 15.17 -1.77 -3.72
C ASP A 192 16.01 -0.55 -3.28
N PRO A 193 16.29 -0.41 -1.98
CA PRO A 193 17.01 0.76 -1.44
C PRO A 193 18.33 1.03 -2.15
N GLY A 194 19.06 -0.01 -2.56
CA GLY A 194 20.33 0.13 -3.28
C GLY A 194 20.15 0.77 -4.65
N LYS A 195 19.24 0.23 -5.47
CA LYS A 195 18.93 0.79 -6.79
C LYS A 195 18.30 2.18 -6.70
N GLU A 196 17.49 2.45 -5.68
CA GLU A 196 16.89 3.75 -5.45
C GLU A 196 17.96 4.81 -5.13
N ALA A 197 18.93 4.48 -4.28
CA ALA A 197 20.08 5.32 -3.98
C ALA A 197 20.97 5.57 -5.21
N ASP A 198 21.27 4.52 -5.98
CA ASP A 198 22.09 4.63 -7.20
C ASP A 198 21.40 5.45 -8.28
N ALA A 199 20.09 5.28 -8.49
CA ALA A 199 19.28 6.09 -9.40
C ALA A 199 19.29 7.57 -8.99
N THR A 200 19.20 7.84 -7.69
CA THR A 200 19.27 9.21 -7.14
C THR A 200 20.63 9.85 -7.43
N LYS A 201 21.73 9.14 -7.14
CA LYS A 201 23.09 9.63 -7.43
C LYS A 201 23.30 9.87 -8.92
N ALA A 202 22.78 8.99 -9.79
CA ALA A 202 22.84 9.15 -11.24
C ALA A 202 22.13 10.45 -11.69
N LEU A 203 20.93 10.72 -11.18
CA LEU A 203 20.17 11.92 -11.49
C LEU A 203 20.91 13.20 -11.03
N ILE A 204 21.49 13.18 -9.83
CA ILE A 204 22.32 14.28 -9.32
C ILE A 204 23.55 14.48 -10.23
N GLY A 205 24.21 13.42 -10.66
CA GLY A 205 25.30 13.46 -11.63
C GLY A 205 24.89 14.05 -12.98
N MET A 206 23.63 13.87 -13.37
CA MET A 206 23.02 14.51 -14.55
C MET A 206 22.56 15.95 -14.30
N LYS A 207 22.96 16.58 -13.20
CA LYS A 207 22.66 17.97 -12.84
C LYS A 207 21.20 18.22 -12.39
N ALA A 208 20.43 17.18 -12.09
CA ALA A 208 19.15 17.37 -11.41
C ALA A 208 19.40 17.90 -10.00
N ASP A 209 18.75 19.00 -9.64
CA ASP A 209 18.92 19.69 -8.35
C ASP A 209 17.67 19.72 -7.49
N VAL A 210 16.60 19.07 -7.93
CA VAL A 210 15.43 18.69 -7.13
C VAL A 210 15.01 17.28 -7.57
N ILE A 211 14.86 16.37 -6.60
CA ILE A 211 14.55 14.97 -6.88
C ILE A 211 13.15 14.62 -6.33
N THR A 212 12.43 13.76 -7.04
CA THR A 212 11.25 13.05 -6.52
C THR A 212 11.32 11.58 -6.91
N HIS A 213 10.42 10.78 -6.37
CA HIS A 213 10.43 9.33 -6.64
C HIS A 213 9.01 8.73 -6.69
N HIS A 214 8.91 7.54 -7.29
CA HIS A 214 7.75 6.67 -7.27
C HIS A 214 8.23 5.24 -6.95
N THR A 215 8.84 5.10 -5.79
CA THR A 215 9.42 3.88 -5.21
C THR A 215 9.05 3.82 -3.73
N ASN A 216 9.33 2.70 -3.07
CA ASN A 216 8.74 2.39 -1.77
C ASN A 216 9.72 2.45 -0.58
N SER A 217 11.00 2.75 -0.80
CA SER A 217 11.96 2.91 0.30
C SER A 217 12.21 4.39 0.63
N THR A 218 12.89 4.63 1.73
CA THR A 218 13.37 5.97 2.12
C THR A 218 14.69 6.36 1.46
N ALA A 219 15.30 5.47 0.66
CA ALA A 219 16.66 5.64 0.15
C ALA A 219 16.83 6.87 -0.74
N VAL A 220 15.81 7.24 -1.54
CA VAL A 220 15.87 8.47 -2.33
C VAL A 220 15.99 9.70 -1.44
N ALA A 221 15.14 9.76 -0.40
CA ALA A 221 15.14 10.88 0.55
C ALA A 221 16.45 10.94 1.33
N SER A 222 16.96 9.82 1.84
CA SER A 222 18.23 9.76 2.58
C SER A 222 19.42 10.14 1.71
N THR A 223 19.46 9.65 0.46
CA THR A 223 20.55 10.00 -0.49
C THR A 223 20.52 11.49 -0.84
N CYS A 224 19.34 12.08 -1.00
CA CYS A 224 19.19 13.52 -1.22
C CYS A 224 19.63 14.34 0.00
N GLU A 225 19.31 13.88 1.22
CA GLU A 225 19.78 14.53 2.45
C GLU A 225 21.31 14.53 2.56
N GLU A 226 21.94 13.39 2.28
CA GLU A 226 23.42 13.26 2.26
C GLU A 226 24.06 14.17 1.20
N ALA A 227 23.47 14.21 0.01
CA ALA A 227 23.98 15.02 -1.10
C ALA A 227 23.62 16.51 -1.01
N LYS A 228 22.82 16.93 -0.01
CA LYS A 228 22.28 18.29 0.15
C LYS A 228 21.48 18.75 -1.08
N VAL A 229 20.71 17.85 -1.65
CA VAL A 229 19.82 18.09 -2.78
C VAL A 229 18.36 18.05 -2.30
N PRO A 230 17.55 19.08 -2.58
CA PRO A 230 16.13 19.09 -2.25
C PRO A 230 15.36 17.87 -2.79
N VAL A 231 14.46 17.34 -1.99
CA VAL A 231 13.65 16.18 -2.34
C VAL A 231 12.16 16.42 -2.06
N ILE A 232 11.30 15.88 -2.92
CA ILE A 232 9.86 15.81 -2.71
C ILE A 232 9.51 14.32 -2.56
N SER A 233 9.04 13.93 -1.37
CA SER A 233 8.74 12.54 -1.05
C SER A 233 7.44 12.06 -1.67
N TYR A 234 7.26 10.74 -1.67
CA TYR A 234 6.06 10.06 -2.14
C TYR A 234 5.65 8.97 -1.16
N ASN A 235 4.36 8.63 -1.14
CA ASN A 235 3.71 7.69 -0.23
C ASN A 235 3.62 8.21 1.22
N SER A 236 4.73 8.61 1.82
CA SER A 236 4.82 9.12 3.19
C SER A 236 5.69 10.38 3.25
N ALA A 237 5.64 11.08 4.38
CA ALA A 237 6.29 12.38 4.54
C ALA A 237 7.82 12.31 4.62
N MET A 238 8.41 11.18 5.03
CA MET A 238 9.86 10.91 5.08
C MET A 238 10.73 11.96 5.79
N HIS A 239 10.17 12.65 6.79
CA HIS A 239 10.89 13.70 7.55
C HIS A 239 12.14 13.17 8.28
N LYS A 240 12.13 11.89 8.69
CA LYS A 240 13.29 11.28 9.35
C LYS A 240 14.41 10.98 8.38
N ALA A 241 14.07 10.65 7.13
CA ALA A 241 15.05 10.31 6.10
C ALA A 241 15.69 11.56 5.48
N ALA A 242 14.94 12.66 5.38
CA ALA A 242 15.44 13.93 4.85
C ALA A 242 15.03 15.12 5.73
N PRO A 243 15.61 15.27 6.93
CA PRO A 243 15.20 16.29 7.90
C PRO A 243 15.43 17.72 7.43
N THR A 244 16.39 17.98 6.55
CA THR A 244 16.74 19.33 6.08
C THR A 244 16.47 19.56 4.59
N MET A 245 16.41 18.51 3.78
CA MET A 245 16.25 18.61 2.32
C MET A 245 14.82 18.32 1.84
N LEU A 246 13.93 17.89 2.70
CA LEU A 246 12.54 17.64 2.33
C LEU A 246 11.78 18.94 2.08
N LEU A 247 11.35 19.16 0.84
CA LEU A 247 10.50 20.31 0.47
C LEU A 247 9.03 20.07 0.79
N GLY A 248 8.59 18.82 0.72
CA GLY A 248 7.22 18.38 0.90
C GLY A 248 7.03 16.97 0.40
N GLY A 249 5.78 16.48 0.36
CA GLY A 249 5.51 15.13 -0.10
C GLY A 249 4.06 14.93 -0.58
N VAL A 250 3.88 13.97 -1.48
CA VAL A 250 2.57 13.46 -1.86
C VAL A 250 2.26 12.27 -0.96
N VAL A 251 1.52 12.53 0.11
CA VAL A 251 1.23 11.56 1.17
C VAL A 251 -0.12 10.91 0.94
N HIS A 252 -0.19 9.61 1.07
CA HIS A 252 -1.43 8.83 1.02
C HIS A 252 -2.00 8.65 2.43
N ARG A 253 -3.31 8.86 2.57
CA ARG A 253 -4.03 8.64 3.84
C ARG A 253 -5.41 8.07 3.58
#